data_d4a2758fb976b691f6b8c984dcfeac27
#
_entry.id   d4a2758fb976b691f6b8c984dcfeac27
#
_cell.length_a   1.000
_cell.length_b   1.000
_cell.length_c   1.000
_cell.angle_alpha   90.00
_cell.angle_beta   90.00
_cell.angle_gamma   90.00
#
_symmetry.space_group_name_H-M   'P 1'
#
loop_
_entity.id
_entity.type
_entity.pdbx_description
1 polymer ?
#
loop_
_entity_poly.entity_id
_entity_poly.type
_entity_poly.pdbx_seq_one_letter_code
_entity_poly.pdbx_strand_id
1 'polypeptide(L)'
;MSCYKPLIRLYNPNDKNISGKVYSLSRFSQLAGKQLKYEDLMYRRDVMLIPCGQCIGCRIRQREDWTTRIELEARDYPREEVWFITLTYDDDHVPGMIVNTGEIMRKVQYVWKPGEKSPESVQTLMYTDVQKFLKRLRKAYKGKLRYFVAGEYGEQTARPHYHMILYGWTPTDLEHLYKIQHNGYFKSKWLADLWGMGQIQIAQAVPETYRYVAGYVTKKMYEIDGKKANQYYELGQQKPFACMSLKPGLGDHYYQEHKEEIWRQGYIQCTNGKKAQIPRYYEKMMENENPQRLWRIKQNRQATAIAENRLKYENADFEEQCKTKERVIKKQMKKRGTL
;
A
#
# COMPACT_ATOMS: atom_id res chain seq x y z
N MET A 1 9.71 10.57 12.96
CA MET A 1 8.70 9.49 13.01
C MET A 1 7.49 9.87 12.15
N SER A 2 7.01 9.01 11.28
CA SER A 2 5.86 9.31 10.39
C SER A 2 4.48 9.03 11.03
N CYS A 3 4.44 8.35 12.16
CA CYS A 3 3.20 8.06 12.89
C CYS A 3 2.81 9.24 13.78
N TYR A 4 1.55 9.66 13.70
CA TYR A 4 1.01 10.79 14.49
C TYR A 4 0.36 10.38 15.80
N LYS A 5 0.11 9.09 15.97
CA LYS A 5 -0.47 8.51 17.21
C LYS A 5 0.27 7.20 17.51
N PRO A 6 1.60 7.25 17.82
CA PRO A 6 2.36 6.04 18.05
C PRO A 6 1.81 5.26 19.25
N LEU A 7 1.91 3.95 19.16
CA LEU A 7 1.61 3.06 20.26
C LEU A 7 2.91 2.80 21.05
N ILE A 8 2.76 2.43 22.31
CA ILE A 8 3.84 2.18 23.25
C ILE A 8 3.99 0.68 23.38
N ARG A 9 5.15 0.16 23.01
CA ARG A 9 5.53 -1.23 23.28
C ARG A 9 6.58 -1.24 24.37
N LEU A 10 6.33 -1.97 25.45
CA LEU A 10 7.33 -2.23 26.47
C LEU A 10 8.33 -3.24 25.91
N TYR A 11 9.59 -2.97 26.14
CA TYR A 11 10.71 -3.81 25.75
C TYR A 11 11.55 -4.10 26.99
N ASN A 12 11.60 -5.38 27.35
CA ASN A 12 12.57 -5.87 28.31
C ASN A 12 13.39 -6.98 27.62
N PRO A 13 14.68 -6.79 27.36
CA PRO A 13 15.48 -7.81 26.71
C PRO A 13 15.61 -9.10 27.54
N ASN A 14 15.34 -9.02 28.84
CA ASN A 14 15.45 -10.14 29.79
C ASN A 14 14.11 -10.79 30.13
N ASP A 15 12.98 -10.21 29.70
CA ASP A 15 11.65 -10.72 30.03
C ASP A 15 10.77 -10.84 28.77
N LYS A 16 10.66 -12.07 28.26
CA LYS A 16 9.85 -12.39 27.08
C LYS A 16 8.35 -12.11 27.27
N ASN A 17 7.85 -12.08 28.52
CA ASN A 17 6.42 -11.92 28.80
C ASN A 17 5.95 -10.46 28.72
N ILE A 18 6.84 -9.49 28.96
CA ILE A 18 6.52 -8.05 28.91
C ILE A 18 6.74 -7.50 27.50
N SER A 19 7.66 -8.07 26.72
CA SER A 19 8.08 -7.58 25.40
C SER A 19 6.97 -7.57 24.31
N GLY A 20 5.83 -8.18 24.53
CA GLY A 20 4.71 -8.27 23.57
C GLY A 20 3.57 -7.27 23.79
N LYS A 21 3.45 -6.67 24.97
CA LYS A 21 2.30 -5.79 25.28
C LYS A 21 2.42 -4.42 24.62
N VAL A 22 1.33 -3.98 23.98
CA VAL A 22 1.23 -2.72 23.26
C VAL A 22 0.09 -1.89 23.86
N TYR A 23 0.35 -0.61 24.11
CA TYR A 23 -0.56 0.31 24.76
C TYR A 23 -0.76 1.59 23.95
N SER A 24 -1.93 2.21 24.04
CA SER A 24 -2.10 3.63 23.69
C SER A 24 -1.48 4.52 24.76
N LEU A 25 -1.17 5.76 24.43
CA LEU A 25 -0.62 6.71 25.41
C LEU A 25 -1.56 6.90 26.62
N SER A 26 -2.87 7.02 26.37
CA SER A 26 -3.87 7.16 27.44
C SER A 26 -3.90 5.95 28.36
N ARG A 27 -3.90 4.73 27.81
CA ARG A 27 -3.87 3.50 28.63
C ARG A 27 -2.57 3.35 29.41
N PHE A 28 -1.45 3.71 28.79
CA PHE A 28 -0.14 3.65 29.44
C PHE A 28 -0.04 4.68 30.60
N SER A 29 -0.57 5.89 30.39
CA SER A 29 -0.66 6.92 31.45
C SER A 29 -1.49 6.46 32.64
N GLN A 30 -2.65 5.80 32.39
CA GLN A 30 -3.47 5.20 33.46
C GLN A 30 -2.69 4.16 34.27
N LEU A 31 -1.97 3.26 33.60
CA LEU A 31 -1.15 2.22 34.25
C LEU A 31 0.01 2.85 35.06
N ALA A 32 0.57 3.94 34.59
CA ALA A 32 1.64 4.67 35.27
C ALA A 32 1.16 5.57 36.43
N GLY A 33 -0.16 5.70 36.62
CA GLY A 33 -0.75 6.58 37.65
C GLY A 33 -0.50 8.09 37.46
N LYS A 34 -0.05 8.49 36.25
CA LYS A 34 0.23 9.90 35.92
C LYS A 34 0.00 10.18 34.45
N GLN A 35 -0.36 11.40 34.11
CA GLN A 35 -0.47 11.84 32.71
C GLN A 35 0.93 11.93 32.07
N LEU A 36 1.14 11.16 31.01
CA LEU A 36 2.39 11.14 30.26
C LEU A 36 2.23 11.78 28.89
N LYS A 37 3.30 12.39 28.40
CA LYS A 37 3.43 12.85 27.02
C LYS A 37 4.38 11.93 26.24
N TYR A 38 4.36 11.99 24.91
CA TYR A 38 5.27 11.20 24.08
C TYR A 38 6.75 11.57 24.32
N GLU A 39 7.01 12.83 24.66
CA GLU A 39 8.35 13.33 25.02
C GLU A 39 8.91 12.61 26.24
N ASP A 40 8.11 12.30 27.24
CA ASP A 40 8.50 11.55 28.44
C ASP A 40 8.95 10.11 28.12
N LEU A 41 8.49 9.59 27.00
CA LEU A 41 8.71 8.21 26.58
C LEU A 41 9.84 8.05 25.54
N MET A 42 10.15 9.12 24.80
CA MET A 42 11.10 9.05 23.67
C MET A 42 12.52 8.68 24.10
N TYR A 43 12.89 8.98 25.33
CA TYR A 43 14.25 8.73 25.86
C TYR A 43 14.32 7.49 26.76
N ARG A 44 13.22 6.81 27.00
CA ARG A 44 13.20 5.60 27.83
C ARG A 44 13.77 4.41 27.07
N ARG A 45 14.66 3.66 27.72
CA ARG A 45 15.30 2.47 27.13
C ARG A 45 14.40 1.23 27.13
N ASP A 46 13.41 1.20 28.01
CA ASP A 46 12.43 0.12 28.17
C ASP A 46 11.16 0.33 27.33
N VAL A 47 11.11 1.39 26.55
CA VAL A 47 9.94 1.77 25.73
C VAL A 47 10.32 1.92 24.27
N MET A 48 9.53 1.32 23.40
CA MET A 48 9.58 1.54 21.97
C MET A 48 8.28 2.17 21.48
N LEU A 49 8.38 3.30 20.79
CA LEU A 49 7.25 3.88 20.08
C LEU A 49 7.09 3.20 18.72
N ILE A 50 5.98 2.49 18.55
CA ILE A 50 5.66 1.76 17.32
C ILE A 50 4.54 2.44 16.53
N PRO A 51 4.54 2.35 15.18
CA PRO A 51 3.49 2.93 14.35
C PRO A 51 2.11 2.34 14.68
N CYS A 52 1.08 3.21 14.78
CA CYS A 52 -0.30 2.75 15.04
C CYS A 52 -0.95 2.02 13.84
N GLY A 53 -0.38 2.14 12.64
CA GLY A 53 -0.89 1.53 11.39
C GLY A 53 -2.09 2.25 10.75
N GLN A 54 -2.78 3.15 11.48
CA GLN A 54 -4.07 3.69 11.05
C GLN A 54 -4.05 5.18 10.68
N CYS A 55 -3.16 5.99 11.30
CA CYS A 55 -3.10 7.42 11.02
C CYS A 55 -2.58 7.70 9.61
N ILE A 56 -2.83 8.91 9.11
CA ILE A 56 -2.43 9.32 7.75
C ILE A 56 -0.92 9.18 7.51
N GLY A 57 -0.09 9.44 8.52
CA GLY A 57 1.36 9.24 8.43
C GLY A 57 1.75 7.77 8.25
N CYS A 58 1.09 6.85 8.95
CA CYS A 58 1.30 5.41 8.78
C CYS A 58 0.87 4.92 7.40
N ARG A 59 -0.21 5.46 6.88
CA ARG A 59 -0.73 5.10 5.55
C ARG A 59 0.19 5.57 4.43
N ILE A 60 0.67 6.82 4.52
CA ILE A 60 1.69 7.33 3.59
C ILE A 60 2.94 6.44 3.65
N ARG A 61 3.38 6.07 4.85
CA ARG A 61 4.51 5.15 5.03
C ARG A 61 4.26 3.81 4.36
N GLN A 62 3.07 3.23 4.50
CA GLN A 62 2.72 1.97 3.87
C GLN A 62 2.73 2.08 2.34
N ARG A 63 2.24 3.19 1.77
CA ARG A 63 2.33 3.44 0.33
C ARG A 63 3.77 3.53 -0.15
N GLU A 64 4.62 4.30 0.54
CA GLU A 64 6.04 4.41 0.19
C GLU A 64 6.76 3.05 0.31
N ASP A 65 6.40 2.26 1.30
CA ASP A 65 6.90 0.88 1.49
C ASP A 65 6.60 -0.02 0.29
N TRP A 66 5.36 0.00 -0.20
CA TRP A 66 4.97 -0.73 -1.40
C TRP A 66 5.60 -0.16 -2.66
N THR A 67 5.61 1.17 -2.82
CA THR A 67 6.27 1.82 -3.96
C THR A 67 7.73 1.39 -4.07
N THR A 68 8.45 1.42 -2.96
CA THR A 68 9.86 1.00 -2.91
C THR A 68 10.01 -0.46 -3.34
N ARG A 69 9.19 -1.37 -2.81
CA ARG A 69 9.27 -2.80 -3.16
C ARG A 69 8.92 -3.08 -4.62
N ILE A 70 7.92 -2.40 -5.17
CA ILE A 70 7.52 -2.49 -6.59
C ILE A 70 8.67 -1.99 -7.49
N GLU A 71 9.30 -0.87 -7.13
CA GLU A 71 10.45 -0.32 -7.83
C GLU A 71 11.67 -1.24 -7.78
N LEU A 72 11.97 -1.81 -6.61
CA LEU A 72 13.11 -2.71 -6.44
C LEU A 72 12.93 -4.03 -7.21
N GLU A 73 11.72 -4.57 -7.24
CA GLU A 73 11.41 -5.71 -8.10
C GLU A 73 11.62 -5.40 -9.58
N ALA A 74 11.25 -4.18 -10.02
CA ALA A 74 11.40 -3.79 -11.41
C ALA A 74 12.87 -3.72 -11.88
N ARG A 75 13.83 -3.60 -10.96
CA ARG A 75 15.27 -3.59 -11.31
C ARG A 75 15.79 -4.94 -11.80
N ASP A 76 15.08 -6.01 -11.48
CA ASP A 76 15.44 -7.36 -11.91
C ASP A 76 15.03 -7.65 -13.37
N TYR A 77 14.39 -6.68 -14.04
CA TYR A 77 13.84 -6.85 -15.39
C TYR A 77 14.26 -5.72 -16.32
N PRO A 78 14.48 -5.99 -17.62
CA PRO A 78 14.54 -4.95 -18.64
C PRO A 78 13.29 -4.07 -18.60
N ARG A 79 13.45 -2.80 -18.93
CA ARG A 79 12.34 -1.84 -18.89
C ARG A 79 11.16 -2.29 -19.75
N GLU A 80 11.41 -2.85 -20.92
CA GLU A 80 10.45 -3.38 -21.89
C GLU A 80 9.70 -4.63 -21.41
N GLU A 81 10.05 -5.16 -20.25
CA GLU A 81 9.36 -6.30 -19.62
C GLU A 81 8.55 -5.90 -18.38
N VAL A 82 8.45 -4.60 -18.08
CA VAL A 82 7.70 -4.10 -16.90
C VAL A 82 6.55 -3.21 -17.35
N TRP A 83 5.32 -3.70 -17.17
CA TRP A 83 4.13 -3.07 -17.72
C TRP A 83 3.11 -2.72 -16.65
N PHE A 84 2.50 -1.55 -16.81
CA PHE A 84 1.30 -1.14 -16.08
C PHE A 84 0.07 -1.53 -16.90
N ILE A 85 -0.83 -2.29 -16.30
CA ILE A 85 -2.01 -2.83 -16.96
C ILE A 85 -3.26 -2.46 -16.15
N THR A 86 -4.28 -1.94 -16.82
CA THR A 86 -5.61 -1.76 -16.25
C THR A 86 -6.57 -2.75 -16.87
N LEU A 87 -7.26 -3.53 -16.03
CA LEU A 87 -8.30 -4.48 -16.42
C LEU A 87 -9.66 -3.92 -16.00
N THR A 88 -10.57 -3.78 -16.95
CA THR A 88 -11.91 -3.24 -16.72
C THR A 88 -12.94 -4.24 -17.26
N TYR A 89 -14.06 -4.39 -16.57
CA TYR A 89 -15.17 -5.21 -17.07
C TYR A 89 -15.97 -4.48 -18.13
N ASP A 90 -16.51 -5.21 -19.09
CA ASP A 90 -17.63 -4.76 -19.92
C ASP A 90 -18.98 -4.95 -19.17
N ASP A 91 -20.08 -4.54 -19.81
CA ASP A 91 -21.40 -4.58 -19.18
C ASP A 91 -21.93 -6.00 -18.99
N ASP A 92 -21.50 -6.95 -19.84
CA ASP A 92 -21.91 -8.33 -19.76
C ASP A 92 -21.19 -9.13 -18.68
N HIS A 93 -20.00 -8.69 -18.26
CA HIS A 93 -19.18 -9.42 -17.32
C HIS A 93 -19.03 -8.75 -15.95
N VAL A 94 -19.51 -7.50 -15.79
CA VAL A 94 -19.36 -6.81 -14.51
C VAL A 94 -20.01 -7.61 -13.37
N PRO A 95 -19.25 -7.96 -12.33
CA PRO A 95 -19.78 -8.74 -11.22
C PRO A 95 -20.58 -7.86 -10.28
N GLY A 96 -21.64 -8.42 -9.74
CA GLY A 96 -22.42 -7.83 -8.67
C GLY A 96 -22.74 -8.83 -7.60
N MET A 97 -23.27 -8.32 -6.51
CA MET A 97 -23.68 -9.08 -5.35
C MET A 97 -25.09 -8.66 -4.95
N ILE A 98 -25.95 -9.62 -4.68
CA ILE A 98 -27.27 -9.40 -4.09
C ILE A 98 -27.07 -9.01 -2.62
N VAL A 99 -27.55 -7.83 -2.25
CA VAL A 99 -27.25 -7.22 -0.94
C VAL A 99 -27.72 -8.09 0.24
N ASN A 100 -28.90 -8.70 0.12
CA ASN A 100 -29.49 -9.47 1.22
C ASN A 100 -28.93 -10.87 1.38
N THR A 101 -28.45 -11.50 0.30
CA THR A 101 -27.99 -12.90 0.31
C THR A 101 -26.47 -13.03 0.17
N GLY A 102 -25.78 -12.00 -0.35
CA GLY A 102 -24.37 -12.07 -0.70
C GLY A 102 -24.10 -12.91 -1.97
N GLU A 103 -25.13 -13.35 -2.68
CA GLU A 103 -24.98 -14.14 -3.89
C GLU A 103 -24.34 -13.31 -5.00
N ILE A 104 -23.39 -13.90 -5.72
CA ILE A 104 -22.66 -13.24 -6.81
C ILE A 104 -23.38 -13.49 -8.13
N MET A 105 -23.60 -12.40 -8.86
CA MET A 105 -24.21 -12.42 -10.19
C MET A 105 -23.34 -11.63 -11.19
N ARG A 106 -23.68 -11.70 -12.47
CA ARG A 106 -23.03 -10.93 -13.55
C ARG A 106 -24.03 -9.95 -14.16
N LYS A 107 -23.53 -9.03 -14.98
CA LYS A 107 -24.34 -8.00 -15.69
C LYS A 107 -25.02 -6.99 -14.76
N VAL A 108 -24.41 -6.69 -13.62
CA VAL A 108 -24.96 -5.70 -12.70
C VAL A 108 -24.55 -4.30 -13.15
N GLN A 109 -25.49 -3.60 -13.78
CA GLN A 109 -25.24 -2.25 -14.29
C GLN A 109 -25.50 -1.14 -13.28
N TYR A 110 -26.26 -1.43 -12.22
CA TYR A 110 -26.61 -0.43 -11.22
C TYR A 110 -25.40 0.00 -10.36
N VAL A 111 -25.20 1.30 -10.28
CA VAL A 111 -24.20 1.94 -9.44
C VAL A 111 -24.92 2.66 -8.28
N TRP A 112 -24.85 2.06 -7.11
CA TRP A 112 -25.42 2.67 -5.91
C TRP A 112 -24.57 3.84 -5.40
N LYS A 113 -25.27 4.90 -4.95
CA LYS A 113 -24.62 6.05 -4.30
C LYS A 113 -25.00 6.12 -2.82
N PRO A 114 -24.09 6.52 -1.94
CA PRO A 114 -24.39 6.73 -0.53
C PRO A 114 -25.55 7.69 -0.33
N GLY A 115 -26.53 7.29 0.51
CA GLY A 115 -27.74 8.07 0.78
C GLY A 115 -28.95 7.72 -0.09
N GLU A 116 -28.77 6.89 -1.14
CA GLU A 116 -29.89 6.31 -1.89
C GLU A 116 -30.46 5.11 -1.14
N LYS A 117 -31.73 4.73 -1.46
CA LYS A 117 -32.34 3.50 -0.96
C LYS A 117 -31.44 2.30 -1.29
N SER A 118 -31.32 1.38 -0.35
CA SER A 118 -30.49 0.17 -0.56
C SER A 118 -30.97 -0.59 -1.79
N PRO A 119 -30.12 -0.84 -2.79
CA PRO A 119 -30.48 -1.55 -3.99
C PRO A 119 -30.57 -3.06 -3.74
N GLU A 120 -31.22 -3.80 -4.64
CA GLU A 120 -31.22 -5.25 -4.60
C GLU A 120 -29.85 -5.86 -4.88
N SER A 121 -29.05 -5.22 -5.73
CA SER A 121 -27.71 -5.67 -6.07
C SER A 121 -26.75 -4.49 -6.27
N VAL A 122 -25.47 -4.72 -6.01
CA VAL A 122 -24.38 -3.74 -6.17
C VAL A 122 -23.21 -4.36 -6.92
N GLN A 123 -22.52 -3.57 -7.72
CA GLN A 123 -21.27 -4.01 -8.34
C GLN A 123 -20.23 -4.35 -7.27
N THR A 124 -19.45 -5.40 -7.48
CA THR A 124 -18.43 -5.85 -6.52
C THR A 124 -17.13 -6.26 -7.19
N LEU A 125 -16.02 -6.12 -6.48
CA LEU A 125 -14.72 -6.65 -6.91
C LEU A 125 -14.72 -8.18 -6.79
N MET A 126 -14.02 -8.85 -7.72
CA MET A 126 -13.87 -10.31 -7.72
C MET A 126 -12.40 -10.71 -7.78
N TYR A 127 -11.84 -11.06 -6.62
CA TYR A 127 -10.46 -11.56 -6.54
C TYR A 127 -10.23 -12.81 -7.39
N THR A 128 -11.23 -13.68 -7.47
CA THR A 128 -11.16 -14.91 -8.27
C THR A 128 -11.00 -14.67 -9.77
N ASP A 129 -11.50 -13.55 -10.30
CA ASP A 129 -11.35 -13.21 -11.71
C ASP A 129 -9.89 -12.85 -12.04
N VAL A 130 -9.25 -12.11 -11.16
CA VAL A 130 -7.80 -11.82 -11.26
C VAL A 130 -6.99 -13.12 -11.17
N GLN A 131 -7.34 -14.03 -10.26
CA GLN A 131 -6.65 -15.31 -10.15
C GLN A 131 -6.81 -16.16 -11.41
N LYS A 132 -8.01 -16.23 -11.99
CA LYS A 132 -8.28 -16.94 -13.24
C LYS A 132 -7.52 -16.33 -14.41
N PHE A 133 -7.49 -15.01 -14.51
CA PHE A 133 -6.69 -14.29 -15.51
C PHE A 133 -5.20 -14.65 -15.39
N LEU A 134 -4.63 -14.55 -14.21
CA LEU A 134 -3.22 -14.88 -13.96
C LEU A 134 -2.90 -16.37 -14.26
N LYS A 135 -3.84 -17.28 -14.03
CA LYS A 135 -3.68 -18.70 -14.42
C LYS A 135 -3.65 -18.86 -15.93
N ARG A 136 -4.58 -18.21 -16.67
CA ARG A 136 -4.60 -18.24 -18.13
C ARG A 136 -3.32 -17.62 -18.71
N LEU A 137 -2.91 -16.47 -18.17
CA LEU A 137 -1.70 -15.77 -18.59
C LEU A 137 -0.45 -16.66 -18.43
N ARG A 138 -0.28 -17.31 -17.27
CA ARG A 138 0.86 -18.21 -17.03
C ARG A 138 0.82 -19.48 -17.89
N LYS A 139 -0.36 -19.95 -18.26
CA LYS A 139 -0.51 -21.09 -19.18
C LYS A 139 -0.11 -20.71 -20.60
N ALA A 140 -0.46 -19.51 -21.05
CA ALA A 140 -0.21 -19.02 -22.40
C ALA A 140 1.22 -18.49 -22.60
N TYR A 141 1.80 -17.88 -21.56
CA TYR A 141 3.15 -17.29 -21.60
C TYR A 141 4.15 -18.19 -20.87
N LYS A 142 5.21 -18.60 -21.57
CA LYS A 142 6.22 -19.54 -21.03
C LYS A 142 7.29 -18.89 -20.13
N GLY A 143 7.36 -17.56 -20.10
CA GLY A 143 8.30 -16.82 -19.26
C GLY A 143 7.90 -16.79 -17.78
N LYS A 144 8.84 -16.42 -16.92
CA LYS A 144 8.60 -16.22 -15.50
C LYS A 144 7.90 -14.89 -15.28
N LEU A 145 6.65 -14.93 -14.86
CA LEU A 145 5.84 -13.73 -14.59
C LEU A 145 5.71 -13.47 -13.11
N ARG A 146 5.93 -12.21 -12.74
CA ARG A 146 5.61 -11.72 -11.41
C ARG A 146 4.67 -10.52 -11.51
N TYR A 147 3.97 -10.20 -10.43
CA TYR A 147 2.96 -9.16 -10.47
C TYR A 147 2.73 -8.51 -9.11
N PHE A 148 2.24 -7.29 -9.15
CA PHE A 148 1.51 -6.61 -8.09
C PHE A 148 0.19 -6.10 -8.68
N VAL A 149 -0.94 -6.37 -8.04
CA VAL A 149 -2.27 -5.94 -8.52
C VAL A 149 -3.10 -5.38 -7.37
N ALA A 150 -3.81 -4.29 -7.65
CA ALA A 150 -4.78 -3.69 -6.76
C ALA A 150 -6.15 -3.65 -7.45
N GLY A 151 -7.20 -4.08 -6.74
CA GLY A 151 -8.59 -3.94 -7.17
C GLY A 151 -9.24 -2.74 -6.47
N GLU A 152 -9.95 -1.92 -7.23
CA GLU A 152 -10.68 -0.76 -6.71
C GLU A 152 -11.99 -0.50 -7.43
N TYR A 153 -12.77 0.43 -6.91
CA TYR A 153 -13.97 0.99 -7.54
C TYR A 153 -13.65 2.36 -8.13
N GLY A 154 -14.07 2.62 -9.36
CA GLY A 154 -13.88 3.91 -10.03
C GLY A 154 -14.52 5.05 -9.24
N GLU A 155 -13.87 6.22 -9.21
CA GLU A 155 -14.34 7.37 -8.41
C GLU A 155 -15.69 7.91 -8.90
N GLN A 156 -15.91 7.91 -10.20
CA GLN A 156 -17.15 8.47 -10.81
C GLN A 156 -18.22 7.41 -11.00
N THR A 157 -17.85 6.21 -11.43
CA THR A 157 -18.78 5.16 -11.83
C THR A 157 -18.91 4.03 -10.83
N ALA A 158 -18.09 4.03 -9.76
CA ALA A 158 -17.95 2.92 -8.81
C ALA A 158 -17.73 1.53 -9.48
N ARG A 159 -17.40 1.51 -10.77
CA ARG A 159 -17.18 0.28 -11.53
C ARG A 159 -15.91 -0.41 -11.03
N PRO A 160 -15.96 -1.72 -10.72
CA PRO A 160 -14.79 -2.46 -10.30
C PRO A 160 -13.77 -2.59 -11.43
N HIS A 161 -12.50 -2.34 -11.13
CA HIS A 161 -11.38 -2.51 -12.05
C HIS A 161 -10.09 -2.83 -11.30
N TYR A 162 -9.06 -3.25 -12.04
CA TYR A 162 -7.79 -3.69 -11.45
C TYR A 162 -6.64 -2.96 -12.12
N HIS A 163 -5.70 -2.51 -11.29
CA HIS A 163 -4.42 -1.95 -11.73
C HIS A 163 -3.29 -2.91 -11.36
N MET A 164 -2.51 -3.31 -12.35
CA MET A 164 -1.48 -4.31 -12.21
C MET A 164 -0.14 -3.76 -12.69
N ILE A 165 0.94 -4.06 -11.95
CA ILE A 165 2.30 -4.06 -12.50
C ILE A 165 2.64 -5.51 -12.79
N LEU A 166 2.94 -5.78 -14.05
CA LEU A 166 3.35 -7.10 -14.55
C LEU A 166 4.82 -7.04 -14.93
N TYR A 167 5.60 -8.02 -14.47
CA TYR A 167 7.03 -8.15 -14.71
C TYR A 167 7.33 -9.42 -15.49
N GLY A 168 8.33 -9.35 -16.38
CA GLY A 168 8.82 -10.47 -17.17
C GLY A 168 7.93 -10.80 -18.36
N TRP A 169 7.15 -9.86 -18.87
CA TRP A 169 6.32 -10.02 -20.05
C TRP A 169 6.80 -9.12 -21.20
N THR A 170 7.16 -9.73 -22.32
CA THR A 170 7.49 -9.00 -23.55
C THR A 170 6.30 -9.09 -24.52
N PRO A 171 5.52 -8.00 -24.66
CA PRO A 171 4.39 -7.99 -25.60
C PRO A 171 4.86 -7.97 -27.06
N THR A 172 4.12 -8.67 -27.93
CA THR A 172 4.41 -8.76 -29.37
C THR A 172 3.32 -8.15 -30.26
N ASP A 173 2.20 -7.74 -29.66
CA ASP A 173 1.00 -7.28 -30.37
C ASP A 173 0.46 -5.94 -29.84
N LEU A 174 1.35 -5.05 -29.38
CA LEU A 174 0.92 -3.74 -28.88
C LEU A 174 0.42 -2.83 -30.02
N GLU A 175 -0.83 -2.38 -29.90
CA GLU A 175 -1.41 -1.34 -30.73
C GLU A 175 -1.55 -0.07 -29.91
N HIS A 176 -1.08 1.06 -30.47
CA HIS A 176 -1.16 2.36 -29.83
C HIS A 176 -2.62 2.85 -29.78
N LEU A 177 -3.07 3.26 -28.60
CA LEU A 177 -4.39 3.85 -28.37
C LEU A 177 -4.34 5.37 -28.37
N TYR A 178 -3.62 5.92 -27.40
CA TYR A 178 -3.46 7.36 -27.21
C TYR A 178 -2.23 7.65 -26.34
N LYS A 179 -1.89 8.93 -26.25
CA LYS A 179 -0.78 9.41 -25.43
C LYS A 179 -1.29 10.43 -24.42
N ILE A 180 -0.91 10.26 -23.14
CA ILE A 180 -1.13 11.27 -22.11
C ILE A 180 0.24 11.75 -21.65
N GLN A 181 0.52 13.05 -21.81
CA GLN A 181 1.83 13.64 -21.56
C GLN A 181 2.92 12.89 -22.33
N HIS A 182 3.82 12.21 -21.63
CA HIS A 182 4.92 11.45 -22.21
C HIS A 182 4.67 9.92 -22.27
N ASN A 183 3.54 9.45 -21.74
CA ASN A 183 3.21 8.03 -21.67
C ASN A 183 2.26 7.60 -22.78
N GLY A 184 2.69 6.65 -23.62
CA GLY A 184 1.82 5.97 -24.57
C GLY A 184 0.94 4.94 -23.85
N TYR A 185 -0.33 4.86 -24.27
CA TYR A 185 -1.25 3.80 -23.86
C TYR A 185 -1.52 2.89 -25.04
N PHE A 186 -1.54 1.61 -24.78
CA PHE A 186 -1.62 0.53 -25.76
C PHE A 186 -2.72 -0.44 -25.39
N LYS A 187 -3.17 -1.21 -26.38
CA LYS A 187 -3.94 -2.43 -26.21
C LYS A 187 -3.15 -3.62 -26.76
N SER A 188 -3.48 -4.81 -26.33
CA SER A 188 -2.98 -6.08 -26.83
C SER A 188 -4.19 -7.00 -26.98
N LYS A 189 -4.43 -7.48 -28.20
CA LYS A 189 -5.54 -8.41 -28.45
C LYS A 189 -5.30 -9.72 -27.70
N TRP A 190 -4.09 -10.23 -27.72
CA TRP A 190 -3.72 -11.45 -27.01
C TRP A 190 -4.01 -11.36 -25.50
N LEU A 191 -3.62 -10.25 -24.88
CA LEU A 191 -3.87 -10.07 -23.45
C LEU A 191 -5.36 -9.84 -23.14
N ALA A 192 -6.09 -9.15 -24.03
CA ALA A 192 -7.52 -8.93 -23.91
C ALA A 192 -8.31 -10.26 -24.02
N ASP A 193 -7.93 -11.13 -24.93
CA ASP A 193 -8.53 -12.46 -25.09
C ASP A 193 -8.29 -13.32 -23.81
N LEU A 194 -7.13 -13.18 -23.18
CA LEU A 194 -6.84 -13.83 -21.90
C LEU A 194 -7.64 -13.24 -20.73
N TRP A 195 -7.92 -11.95 -20.74
CA TRP A 195 -8.84 -11.34 -19.76
C TRP A 195 -10.26 -11.81 -20.01
N GLY A 196 -10.76 -11.67 -21.23
CA GLY A 196 -12.05 -12.19 -21.71
C GLY A 196 -13.27 -11.63 -20.98
N MET A 197 -13.15 -10.50 -20.28
CA MET A 197 -14.23 -9.91 -19.48
C MET A 197 -14.33 -8.39 -19.65
N GLY A 198 -13.77 -7.87 -20.76
CA GLY A 198 -13.86 -6.46 -21.08
C GLY A 198 -12.56 -5.87 -21.59
N GLN A 199 -12.30 -4.61 -21.27
CA GLN A 199 -11.22 -3.85 -21.87
C GLN A 199 -9.94 -3.92 -21.03
N ILE A 200 -8.80 -3.82 -21.72
CA ILE A 200 -7.50 -3.63 -21.11
C ILE A 200 -6.80 -2.40 -21.67
N GLN A 201 -6.06 -1.73 -20.82
CA GLN A 201 -5.15 -0.67 -21.20
C GLN A 201 -3.77 -1.00 -20.66
N ILE A 202 -2.74 -0.75 -21.46
CA ILE A 202 -1.36 -1.10 -21.16
C ILE A 202 -0.52 0.17 -21.31
N ALA A 203 0.35 0.43 -20.37
CA ALA A 203 1.34 1.50 -20.45
C ALA A 203 2.69 1.00 -19.94
N GLN A 204 3.77 1.64 -20.38
CA GLN A 204 5.08 1.38 -19.81
C GLN A 204 5.07 1.71 -18.32
N ALA A 205 5.53 0.79 -17.48
CA ALA A 205 5.64 1.06 -16.06
C ALA A 205 6.80 2.04 -15.76
N VAL A 206 6.50 3.06 -14.97
CA VAL A 206 7.43 4.13 -14.58
C VAL A 206 7.27 4.41 -13.08
N PRO A 207 8.20 5.09 -12.41
CA PRO A 207 8.12 5.37 -10.97
C PRO A 207 6.78 5.96 -10.51
N GLU A 208 6.16 6.80 -11.36
CA GLU A 208 4.85 7.40 -11.11
C GLU A 208 3.75 6.32 -11.06
N THR A 209 3.78 5.33 -11.96
CA THR A 209 2.81 4.23 -11.97
C THR A 209 3.01 3.29 -10.79
N TYR A 210 4.24 3.05 -10.33
CA TYR A 210 4.50 2.28 -9.11
C TYR A 210 3.84 2.93 -7.89
N ARG A 211 4.03 4.26 -7.76
CA ARG A 211 3.43 5.04 -6.68
C ARG A 211 1.91 5.11 -6.78
N TYR A 212 1.39 5.20 -8.00
CA TYR A 212 -0.05 5.19 -8.27
C TYR A 212 -0.69 3.89 -7.82
N VAL A 213 -0.17 2.73 -8.27
CA VAL A 213 -0.72 1.43 -7.89
C VAL A 213 -0.55 1.14 -6.40
N ALA A 214 0.59 1.50 -5.80
CA ALA A 214 0.81 1.41 -4.36
C ALA A 214 -0.17 2.30 -3.56
N GLY A 215 -0.60 3.42 -4.13
CA GLY A 215 -1.60 4.33 -3.56
C GLY A 215 -2.93 3.66 -3.29
N TYR A 216 -3.35 2.75 -4.15
CA TYR A 216 -4.61 2.02 -3.98
C TYR A 216 -4.64 1.12 -2.75
N VAL A 217 -3.53 0.59 -2.31
CA VAL A 217 -3.44 -0.14 -1.04
C VAL A 217 -3.86 0.74 0.14
N THR A 218 -3.58 2.03 0.05
CA THR A 218 -3.81 2.98 1.14
C THR A 218 -5.03 3.88 0.94
N LYS A 219 -5.48 4.11 -0.30
CA LYS A 219 -6.63 4.97 -0.63
C LYS A 219 -7.90 4.55 0.12
N LYS A 220 -8.11 3.28 0.28
CA LYS A 220 -9.23 2.65 1.00
C LYS A 220 -9.23 2.79 2.50
N MET A 221 -8.07 3.08 3.03
CA MET A 221 -7.94 3.36 4.44
C MET A 221 -8.19 4.85 4.72
N TYR A 222 -8.42 5.67 3.69
CA TYR A 222 -8.53 7.14 3.75
C TYR A 222 -9.93 7.67 3.94
N GLU A 223 -10.84 6.88 4.37
CA GLU A 223 -12.11 7.43 4.79
C GLU A 223 -11.93 8.11 6.14
N ILE A 224 -11.53 9.37 6.01
CA ILE A 224 -11.10 10.21 7.13
C ILE A 224 -12.27 10.51 8.08
N ASP A 225 -13.51 10.36 7.63
CA ASP A 225 -14.72 10.66 8.40
C ASP A 225 -15.63 9.44 8.64
N GLY A 226 -15.16 8.22 8.41
CA GLY A 226 -15.89 6.97 8.74
C GLY A 226 -17.10 6.66 7.85
N LYS A 227 -17.54 7.60 6.98
CA LYS A 227 -18.78 7.45 6.22
C LYS A 227 -18.68 6.52 5.01
N LYS A 228 -17.57 6.50 4.30
CA LYS A 228 -17.41 5.60 3.12
C LYS A 228 -16.89 4.19 3.48
N ALA A 229 -16.11 4.03 4.57
CA ALA A 229 -15.70 2.70 5.04
C ALA A 229 -16.91 1.85 5.41
N ASN A 230 -17.90 2.46 6.02
CA ASN A 230 -19.14 1.81 6.36
C ASN A 230 -19.92 1.37 5.11
N GLN A 231 -19.85 2.12 4.01
CA GLN A 231 -20.58 1.82 2.77
C GLN A 231 -20.32 0.41 2.26
N TYR A 232 -19.04 -0.02 2.14
CA TYR A 232 -18.71 -1.38 1.69
C TYR A 232 -19.10 -2.44 2.72
N TYR A 233 -19.07 -2.09 4.02
CA TYR A 233 -19.50 -3.00 5.08
C TYR A 233 -21.01 -3.17 5.11
N GLU A 234 -21.77 -2.09 4.96
CA GLU A 234 -23.22 -2.11 5.01
C GLU A 234 -23.85 -2.92 3.88
N LEU A 235 -23.24 -2.83 2.69
CA LEU A 235 -23.73 -3.55 1.50
C LEU A 235 -23.03 -4.89 1.26
N GLY A 236 -22.03 -5.26 2.06
CA GLY A 236 -21.30 -6.52 1.93
C GLY A 236 -20.36 -6.62 0.72
N GLN A 237 -20.16 -5.55 -0.05
CA GLN A 237 -19.25 -5.54 -1.22
C GLN A 237 -17.83 -5.97 -0.84
N GLN A 238 -17.15 -6.64 -1.76
CA GLN A 238 -15.75 -6.97 -1.60
C GLN A 238 -14.93 -5.68 -1.46
N LYS A 239 -14.23 -5.57 -0.33
CA LYS A 239 -13.33 -4.44 -0.14
C LYS A 239 -12.27 -4.41 -1.22
N PRO A 240 -11.90 -3.23 -1.63
CA PRO A 240 -10.71 -3.06 -2.40
C PRO A 240 -9.52 -3.83 -1.77
N PHE A 241 -8.67 -4.44 -2.58
CA PHE A 241 -7.56 -5.31 -2.14
C PHE A 241 -6.29 -5.08 -2.95
N ALA A 242 -5.18 -5.58 -2.45
CA ALA A 242 -3.98 -5.76 -3.23
C ALA A 242 -3.44 -7.18 -3.03
N CYS A 243 -2.92 -7.76 -4.08
CA CYS A 243 -2.22 -9.03 -4.04
C CYS A 243 -1.01 -9.00 -4.97
N MET A 244 -0.08 -9.93 -4.75
CA MET A 244 1.20 -9.94 -5.43
C MET A 244 1.82 -11.32 -5.44
N SER A 245 2.91 -11.47 -6.19
CA SER A 245 3.79 -12.64 -6.09
C SER A 245 4.41 -12.73 -4.70
N LEU A 246 4.33 -13.92 -4.06
CA LEU A 246 4.69 -14.12 -2.65
C LEU A 246 5.90 -15.02 -2.40
N LYS A 247 6.25 -15.88 -3.33
CA LYS A 247 7.34 -16.86 -3.13
C LYS A 247 8.35 -16.77 -4.26
N PRO A 248 9.41 -15.97 -4.06
CA PRO A 248 9.67 -15.03 -2.97
C PRO A 248 8.77 -13.79 -3.03
N GLY A 249 8.77 -12.94 -1.98
CA GLY A 249 8.06 -11.66 -1.98
C GLY A 249 8.66 -10.67 -2.98
N LEU A 250 7.91 -9.63 -3.37
CA LEU A 250 8.43 -8.59 -4.26
C LEU A 250 9.63 -7.87 -3.65
N GLY A 251 10.68 -7.68 -4.45
CA GLY A 251 11.94 -7.06 -4.07
C GLY A 251 12.85 -7.94 -3.20
N ASP A 252 12.54 -9.23 -3.06
CA ASP A 252 13.34 -10.18 -2.27
C ASP A 252 14.76 -10.31 -2.83
N HIS A 253 14.88 -10.47 -4.15
CA HIS A 253 16.17 -10.62 -4.82
C HIS A 253 17.08 -9.42 -4.54
N TYR A 254 16.56 -8.21 -4.66
CA TYR A 254 17.29 -6.99 -4.31
C TYR A 254 17.80 -7.01 -2.87
N TYR A 255 16.98 -7.47 -1.91
CA TYR A 255 17.43 -7.57 -0.52
C TYR A 255 18.58 -8.57 -0.37
N GLN A 256 18.48 -9.73 -0.99
CA GLN A 256 19.54 -10.77 -0.89
C GLN A 256 20.89 -10.27 -1.44
N GLU A 257 20.86 -9.53 -2.56
CA GLU A 257 22.07 -8.98 -3.17
C GLU A 257 22.66 -7.80 -2.41
N HIS A 258 21.81 -6.94 -1.83
CA HIS A 258 22.24 -5.67 -1.22
C HIS A 258 22.13 -5.63 0.32
N LYS A 259 21.87 -6.75 0.96
CA LYS A 259 21.57 -6.78 2.40
C LYS A 259 22.67 -6.16 3.27
N GLU A 260 23.94 -6.40 3.00
CA GLU A 260 25.03 -5.83 3.81
C GLU A 260 25.09 -4.30 3.67
N GLU A 261 24.82 -3.77 2.49
CA GLU A 261 24.71 -2.34 2.27
C GLU A 261 23.53 -1.74 3.04
N ILE A 262 22.36 -2.40 2.97
CA ILE A 262 21.15 -2.01 3.69
C ILE A 262 21.42 -2.02 5.21
N TRP A 263 22.10 -3.04 5.72
CA TRP A 263 22.51 -3.14 7.12
C TRP A 263 23.44 -1.99 7.53
N ARG A 264 24.38 -1.62 6.68
CA ARG A 264 25.36 -0.56 6.93
C ARG A 264 24.74 0.82 6.88
N GLN A 265 23.94 1.10 5.84
CA GLN A 265 23.37 2.42 5.59
C GLN A 265 22.13 2.71 6.43
N GLY A 266 21.34 1.69 6.72
CA GLY A 266 20.08 1.84 7.43
C GLY A 266 18.93 2.44 6.57
N TYR A 267 19.10 2.55 5.25
CA TYR A 267 18.08 3.02 4.28
C TYR A 267 18.25 2.29 2.94
N ILE A 268 17.28 2.48 2.04
CA ILE A 268 17.33 2.00 0.65
C ILE A 268 17.68 3.17 -0.26
N GLN A 269 18.65 2.97 -1.14
CA GLN A 269 18.94 3.91 -2.22
C GLN A 269 17.97 3.63 -3.40
N CYS A 270 17.01 4.54 -3.61
CA CYS A 270 16.09 4.50 -4.75
C CYS A 270 16.72 5.10 -6.00
N THR A 271 16.07 4.89 -7.14
CA THR A 271 16.38 5.58 -8.38
C THR A 271 16.40 7.12 -8.14
N ASN A 272 17.20 7.85 -8.86
CA ASN A 272 17.38 9.31 -8.71
C ASN A 272 18.02 9.77 -7.38
N GLY A 273 18.76 8.91 -6.71
CA GLY A 273 19.48 9.29 -5.49
C GLY A 273 18.61 9.46 -4.24
N LYS A 274 17.30 9.24 -4.33
CA LYS A 274 16.38 9.36 -3.20
C LYS A 274 16.61 8.23 -2.19
N LYS A 275 16.70 8.62 -0.91
CA LYS A 275 16.76 7.67 0.20
C LYS A 275 15.34 7.30 0.65
N ALA A 276 15.02 6.01 0.61
CA ALA A 276 13.81 5.46 1.19
C ALA A 276 14.11 4.75 2.51
N GLN A 277 13.12 4.70 3.38
CA GLN A 277 13.24 3.89 4.59
C GLN A 277 13.22 2.41 4.21
N ILE A 278 13.88 1.55 4.99
CA ILE A 278 13.85 0.10 4.80
C ILE A 278 12.39 -0.39 4.86
N PRO A 279 11.89 -1.11 3.83
CA PRO A 279 10.57 -1.70 3.83
C PRO A 279 10.34 -2.65 5.02
N ARG A 280 9.12 -2.68 5.54
CA ARG A 280 8.78 -3.58 6.66
C ARG A 280 9.03 -5.06 6.33
N TYR A 281 8.89 -5.45 5.07
CA TYR A 281 9.22 -6.79 4.61
C TYR A 281 10.69 -7.11 4.86
N TYR A 282 11.61 -6.21 4.52
CA TYR A 282 13.03 -6.38 4.78
C TYR A 282 13.36 -6.29 6.27
N GLU A 283 12.71 -5.37 7.00
CA GLU A 283 12.90 -5.32 8.47
C GLU A 283 12.52 -6.65 9.15
N LYS A 284 11.49 -7.36 8.63
CA LYS A 284 11.13 -8.69 9.14
C LYS A 284 12.20 -9.75 8.82
N MET A 285 12.80 -9.70 7.64
CA MET A 285 13.92 -10.58 7.28
C MET A 285 15.14 -10.28 8.14
N MET A 286 15.48 -9.00 8.31
CA MET A 286 16.56 -8.54 9.19
C MET A 286 16.33 -8.95 10.66
N GLU A 287 15.09 -8.92 11.13
CA GLU A 287 14.72 -9.34 12.49
C GLU A 287 14.99 -10.84 12.70
N ASN A 288 14.73 -11.66 11.67
CA ASN A 288 15.02 -13.09 11.70
C ASN A 288 16.54 -13.38 11.62
N GLU A 289 17.29 -12.56 10.90
CA GLU A 289 18.74 -12.73 10.73
C GLU A 289 19.51 -12.23 11.96
N ASN A 290 19.26 -10.98 12.41
CA ASN A 290 19.95 -10.37 13.56
C ASN A 290 19.07 -9.28 14.23
N PRO A 291 18.24 -9.67 15.20
CA PRO A 291 17.32 -8.75 15.86
C PRO A 291 18.03 -7.65 16.65
N GLN A 292 19.21 -7.92 17.21
CA GLN A 292 19.97 -6.93 17.98
C GLN A 292 20.55 -5.82 17.08
N ARG A 293 21.09 -6.20 15.91
CA ARG A 293 21.60 -5.24 14.92
C ARG A 293 20.46 -4.37 14.38
N LEU A 294 19.31 -4.96 14.05
CA LEU A 294 18.12 -4.22 13.63
C LEU A 294 17.64 -3.25 14.71
N TRP A 295 17.65 -3.68 15.97
CA TRP A 295 17.29 -2.81 17.10
C TRP A 295 18.16 -1.55 17.15
N ARG A 296 19.49 -1.69 17.04
CA ARG A 296 20.43 -0.55 16.99
C ARG A 296 20.10 0.41 15.85
N ILE A 297 19.82 -0.11 14.66
CA ILE A 297 19.41 0.72 13.51
C ILE A 297 18.13 1.51 13.81
N LYS A 298 17.14 0.86 14.41
CA LYS A 298 15.87 1.52 14.78
C LYS A 298 16.07 2.61 15.84
N GLN A 299 16.91 2.36 16.83
CA GLN A 299 17.28 3.36 17.85
C GLN A 299 18.00 4.56 17.24
N ASN A 300 19.00 4.33 16.40
CA ASN A 300 19.72 5.41 15.72
C ASN A 300 18.78 6.27 14.87
N ARG A 301 17.89 5.66 14.09
CA ARG A 301 16.87 6.39 13.32
C ARG A 301 15.93 7.21 14.22
N GLN A 302 15.55 6.67 15.36
CA GLN A 302 14.70 7.38 16.32
C GLN A 302 15.45 8.57 16.90
N ALA A 303 16.70 8.42 17.32
CA ALA A 303 17.52 9.49 17.84
C ALA A 303 17.75 10.61 16.82
N THR A 304 18.09 10.26 15.57
CA THR A 304 18.24 11.22 14.47
C THR A 304 16.94 11.99 14.22
N ALA A 305 15.80 11.28 14.13
CA ALA A 305 14.50 11.91 13.91
C ALA A 305 14.09 12.85 15.06
N ILE A 306 14.46 12.54 16.29
CA ILE A 306 14.25 13.41 17.46
C ILE A 306 15.11 14.66 17.36
N ALA A 307 16.40 14.50 17.03
CA ALA A 307 17.33 15.63 16.88
C ALA A 307 16.87 16.58 15.75
N GLU A 308 16.53 16.05 14.58
CA GLU A 308 16.00 16.83 13.45
C GLU A 308 14.69 17.55 13.78
N ASN A 309 13.77 16.91 14.52
CA ASN A 309 12.52 17.54 14.94
C ASN A 309 12.75 18.63 15.98
N ARG A 310 13.69 18.47 16.90
CA ARG A 310 14.08 19.52 17.86
C ARG A 310 14.57 20.78 17.15
N LEU A 311 15.50 20.63 16.20
CA LEU A 311 16.03 21.74 15.41
C LEU A 311 14.94 22.47 14.59
N LYS A 312 13.93 21.74 14.17
CA LYS A 312 12.88 22.27 13.27
C LYS A 312 11.69 22.88 14.00
N TYR A 313 11.46 22.51 15.27
CA TYR A 313 10.24 22.83 16.03
C TYR A 313 10.59 23.14 17.48
N GLU A 314 11.46 24.12 17.72
CA GLU A 314 12.04 24.41 19.03
C GLU A 314 11.04 24.60 20.20
N ASN A 315 9.76 24.89 19.90
CA ASN A 315 8.77 25.23 20.95
C ASN A 315 7.42 24.51 20.84
N ALA A 316 7.23 23.57 19.92
CA ALA A 316 5.96 22.88 19.78
C ALA A 316 6.04 21.44 20.30
N ASP A 317 5.03 21.00 21.07
CA ASP A 317 4.96 19.62 21.52
C ASP A 317 4.71 18.65 20.34
N PHE A 318 4.97 17.37 20.52
CA PHE A 318 4.86 16.36 19.48
C PHE A 318 3.43 16.25 18.92
N GLU A 319 2.41 16.39 19.77
CA GLU A 319 1.02 16.28 19.32
C GLU A 319 0.60 17.46 18.45
N GLU A 320 1.04 18.67 18.79
CA GLU A 320 0.76 19.87 18.01
C GLU A 320 1.47 19.82 16.64
N GLN A 321 2.73 19.37 16.61
CA GLN A 321 3.45 19.11 15.37
C GLN A 321 2.73 18.10 14.48
N CYS A 322 2.21 17.02 15.07
CA CYS A 322 1.45 15.99 14.35
C CYS A 322 0.14 16.54 13.79
N LYS A 323 -0.61 17.30 14.56
CA LYS A 323 -1.87 17.96 14.12
C LYS A 323 -1.62 18.93 12.95
N THR A 324 -0.54 19.71 13.02
CA THR A 324 -0.13 20.64 11.95
C THR A 324 0.25 19.91 10.68
N LYS A 325 1.09 18.89 10.76
CA LYS A 325 1.46 18.04 9.62
C LYS A 325 0.25 17.36 8.99
N GLU A 326 -0.64 16.84 9.80
CA GLU A 326 -1.87 16.19 9.32
C GLU A 326 -2.76 17.17 8.56
N ARG A 327 -2.95 18.39 9.08
CA ARG A 327 -3.72 19.46 8.43
C ARG A 327 -3.13 19.85 7.07
N VAL A 328 -1.82 20.02 6.98
CA VAL A 328 -1.11 20.34 5.72
C VAL A 328 -1.29 19.23 4.69
N ILE A 329 -1.11 17.98 5.10
CA ILE A 329 -1.25 16.84 4.19
C ILE A 329 -2.70 16.71 3.69
N LYS A 330 -3.69 16.83 4.57
CA LYS A 330 -5.11 16.82 4.18
C LYS A 330 -5.42 17.91 3.15
N LYS A 331 -4.90 19.13 3.36
CA LYS A 331 -5.06 20.25 2.41
C LYS A 331 -4.43 19.95 1.05
N GLN A 332 -3.23 19.35 1.03
CA GLN A 332 -2.55 18.97 -0.23
C GLN A 332 -3.28 17.84 -0.97
N MET A 333 -3.78 16.85 -0.25
CA MET A 333 -4.54 15.73 -0.83
C MET A 333 -5.86 16.22 -1.45
N LYS A 334 -6.56 17.12 -0.75
CA LYS A 334 -7.80 17.75 -1.25
C LYS A 334 -7.56 18.55 -2.55
N LYS A 335 -6.43 19.29 -2.65
CA LYS A 335 -6.05 20.02 -3.87
C LYS A 335 -5.74 19.11 -5.07
N ARG A 336 -5.31 17.86 -4.81
CA ARG A 336 -4.95 16.88 -5.85
C ARG A 336 -6.10 15.94 -6.23
N GLY A 337 -7.30 16.13 -5.68
CA GLY A 337 -8.43 15.22 -5.89
C GLY A 337 -8.20 13.81 -5.35
N THR A 338 -7.27 13.65 -4.40
CA THR A 338 -6.91 12.34 -3.81
C THR A 338 -7.51 12.13 -2.41
N LEU A 339 -8.50 12.96 -2.07
CA LEU A 339 -9.36 12.82 -0.89
C LEU A 339 -10.79 12.58 -1.31
#